data_d4d9c244fc268933daf8789405e196b4
#
_entry.id   d4d9c244fc268933daf8789405e196b4
#
_cell.length_a   1.000
_cell.length_b   1.000
_cell.length_c   1.000
_cell.angle_alpha   90.00
_cell.angle_beta   90.00
_cell.angle_gamma   90.00
#
_symmetry.space_group_name_H-M   'P 1'
#
loop_
_entity.id
_entity.type
_entity.pdbx_description
1 polymer ?
#
loop_
_entity_poly.entity_id
_entity_poly.type
_entity_poly.pdbx_seq_one_letter_code
_entity_poly.pdbx_strand_id
1 'polypeptide(L)'
;MSYTKDMRRDRIKKTITYLSLLFWLCLLVACGQQEETTDDGVTYFHHSIADRNTQETQENSTETEKSEEFLLTAVDQIQESLQLYRYADGMEYRYYYGTGTRFYDKYGNRTPVTSFEPGLLVTIGDVDSEGILTEARISDQAWVYDNITRFSVNPDLDMLKIGDGKYRYTDDTIVFSGDKRIQMTDLSDGDTLSVVGRDKNILAVRVT
;
A
#
# COMPACT_ATOMS: atom_id res chain seq x y z
N MET A 1 33.32 -47.69 48.71
CA MET A 1 33.04 -46.31 48.17
C MET A 1 32.70 -46.39 46.69
N SER A 2 31.69 -47.18 46.26
CA SER A 2 31.35 -47.31 44.80
C SER A 2 29.85 -47.17 44.46
N TYR A 3 28.99 -47.01 45.47
CA TYR A 3 27.52 -47.02 45.26
C TYR A 3 26.91 -45.69 44.81
N THR A 4 27.58 -44.59 45.01
CA THR A 4 27.05 -43.23 44.69
C THR A 4 27.27 -42.82 43.24
N LYS A 5 28.15 -43.49 42.50
CA LYS A 5 28.50 -43.15 41.11
C LYS A 5 27.50 -43.71 40.10
N ASP A 6 26.88 -44.84 40.38
CA ASP A 6 25.89 -45.49 39.51
C ASP A 6 24.52 -44.78 39.53
N MET A 7 24.08 -44.31 40.70
CA MET A 7 22.80 -43.64 40.86
C MET A 7 22.77 -42.25 40.11
N ARG A 8 23.91 -41.63 39.98
CA ARG A 8 24.04 -40.38 39.22
C ARG A 8 23.98 -40.61 37.71
N ARG A 9 24.53 -41.73 37.22
CA ARG A 9 24.51 -42.08 35.80
C ARG A 9 23.12 -42.43 35.30
N ASP A 10 22.32 -43.09 36.10
CA ASP A 10 20.93 -43.44 35.74
C ASP A 10 20.00 -42.23 35.70
N ARG A 11 20.18 -41.26 36.61
CA ARG A 11 19.42 -40.02 36.57
C ARG A 11 19.75 -39.20 35.33
N ILE A 12 21.02 -39.10 34.95
CA ILE A 12 21.44 -38.33 33.75
C ILE A 12 20.89 -39.00 32.49
N LYS A 13 20.93 -40.35 32.40
CA LYS A 13 20.35 -41.07 31.26
C LYS A 13 18.85 -40.85 31.12
N LYS A 14 18.08 -40.90 32.21
CA LYS A 14 16.64 -40.64 32.20
C LYS A 14 16.34 -39.19 31.80
N THR A 15 17.10 -38.22 32.27
CA THR A 15 16.90 -36.80 31.93
C THR A 15 17.19 -36.53 30.46
N ILE A 16 18.23 -37.15 29.89
CA ILE A 16 18.54 -37.01 28.46
C ILE A 16 17.45 -37.65 27.60
N THR A 17 16.89 -38.79 28.01
CA THR A 17 15.81 -39.47 27.28
C THR A 17 14.53 -38.62 27.27
N TYR A 18 14.18 -38.01 28.41
CA TYR A 18 13.01 -37.12 28.49
C TYR A 18 13.20 -35.84 27.68
N LEU A 19 14.40 -35.26 27.68
CA LEU A 19 14.72 -34.06 26.87
C LEU A 19 14.63 -34.35 25.37
N SER A 20 15.12 -35.54 24.96
CA SER A 20 15.05 -35.99 23.56
C SER A 20 13.60 -36.25 23.12
N LEU A 21 12.78 -36.81 23.98
CA LEU A 21 11.35 -37.05 23.69
C LEU A 21 10.55 -35.75 23.59
N LEU A 22 10.85 -34.78 24.47
CA LEU A 22 10.24 -33.44 24.41
C LEU A 22 10.61 -32.70 23.15
N PHE A 23 11.87 -32.81 22.72
CA PHE A 23 12.36 -32.20 21.48
C PHE A 23 11.67 -32.78 20.23
N TRP A 24 11.45 -34.11 20.23
CA TRP A 24 10.72 -34.78 19.15
C TRP A 24 9.23 -34.43 19.14
N LEU A 25 8.63 -34.25 20.32
CA LEU A 25 7.22 -33.81 20.42
C LEU A 25 7.04 -32.37 19.91
N CYS A 26 7.98 -31.46 20.14
CA CYS A 26 7.98 -30.11 19.59
C CYS A 26 8.13 -30.08 18.07
N LEU A 27 8.87 -31.02 17.46
CA LEU A 27 9.00 -31.14 16.02
C LEU A 27 7.72 -31.63 15.33
N LEU A 28 6.88 -32.41 16.04
CA LEU A 28 5.59 -32.86 15.48
C LEU A 28 4.49 -31.79 15.53
N VAL A 29 4.62 -30.78 16.40
CA VAL A 29 3.70 -29.63 16.46
C VAL A 29 4.07 -28.57 15.45
N ALA A 30 5.32 -28.57 14.96
CA ALA A 30 5.77 -27.61 13.93
C ALA A 30 5.35 -27.98 12.50
N CYS A 31 4.66 -29.11 12.29
CA CYS A 31 4.13 -29.54 10.98
C CYS A 31 2.59 -29.44 10.91
N GLY A 32 1.99 -28.53 11.66
CA GLY A 32 0.59 -28.14 11.57
C GLY A 32 0.50 -26.82 10.82
N GLN A 33 0.06 -26.92 9.57
CA GLN A 33 -0.53 -25.86 8.73
C GLN A 33 -0.17 -24.43 9.18
N GLN A 34 0.89 -23.90 8.59
CA GLN A 34 0.99 -22.47 8.36
C GLN A 34 -0.13 -22.12 7.36
N GLU A 35 -1.32 -21.82 7.87
CA GLU A 35 -2.14 -20.82 7.19
C GLU A 35 -1.29 -19.55 7.24
N GLU A 36 -0.66 -19.22 6.12
CA GLU A 36 -0.22 -17.88 5.84
C GLU A 36 -1.47 -17.02 5.81
N THR A 37 -1.89 -16.54 6.96
CA THR A 37 -2.62 -15.29 7.04
C THR A 37 -1.59 -14.21 6.73
N THR A 38 -1.35 -13.95 5.45
CA THR A 38 -0.88 -12.67 4.98
C THR A 38 -2.01 -11.69 5.26
N ASP A 39 -2.01 -11.17 6.49
CA ASP A 39 -2.83 -10.06 6.94
C ASP A 39 -2.20 -8.75 6.42
N ASP A 40 -2.04 -8.67 5.10
CA ASP A 40 -1.52 -7.47 4.44
C ASP A 40 -2.65 -6.60 3.88
N GLY A 41 -3.92 -6.93 4.10
CA GLY A 41 -5.06 -6.10 3.64
C GLY A 41 -5.06 -5.74 2.15
N VAL A 42 -4.20 -6.38 1.36
CA VAL A 42 -4.06 -6.15 -0.08
C VAL A 42 -4.96 -7.11 -0.83
N THR A 43 -6.00 -6.59 -1.44
CA THR A 43 -6.90 -7.39 -2.27
C THR A 43 -6.29 -7.57 -3.66
N TYR A 44 -5.98 -8.82 -4.02
CA TYR A 44 -5.53 -9.16 -5.36
C TYR A 44 -6.75 -9.41 -6.24
N PHE A 45 -6.93 -8.62 -7.29
CA PHE A 45 -7.97 -8.89 -8.28
C PHE A 45 -7.50 -9.98 -9.23
N HIS A 46 -7.96 -11.21 -8.99
CA HIS A 46 -8.11 -12.20 -10.05
C HIS A 46 -9.45 -11.96 -10.71
N HIS A 47 -9.44 -11.45 -11.93
CA HIS A 47 -10.67 -11.33 -12.71
C HIS A 47 -11.17 -12.74 -13.07
N SER A 48 -12.13 -13.23 -12.30
CA SER A 48 -12.92 -14.39 -12.73
C SER A 48 -13.75 -13.97 -13.93
N ILE A 49 -13.47 -14.56 -15.08
CA ILE A 49 -14.35 -14.48 -16.26
C ILE A 49 -15.63 -15.24 -15.91
N ALA A 50 -16.63 -14.53 -15.41
CA ALA A 50 -17.98 -15.05 -15.28
C ALA A 50 -18.76 -14.66 -16.53
N ASP A 51 -19.31 -15.69 -17.22
CA ASP A 51 -20.15 -15.64 -18.39
C ASP A 51 -21.07 -14.41 -18.44
N ARG A 52 -20.86 -13.59 -19.48
CA ARG A 52 -21.80 -12.55 -19.86
C ARG A 52 -22.72 -13.08 -20.97
N ASN A 53 -23.88 -13.54 -20.56
CA ASN A 53 -25.01 -13.67 -21.45
C ASN A 53 -26.23 -13.04 -20.80
N THR A 54 -26.48 -11.76 -21.07
CA THR A 54 -27.83 -11.17 -21.00
C THR A 54 -27.88 -9.91 -21.86
N GLN A 55 -28.89 -9.85 -22.65
CA GLN A 55 -29.22 -8.95 -23.76
C GLN A 55 -29.33 -7.47 -23.36
N GLU A 56 -29.02 -6.67 -24.38
CA GLU A 56 -29.20 -5.25 -24.60
C GLU A 56 -30.50 -4.65 -24.04
N THR A 57 -30.34 -3.53 -23.38
CA THR A 57 -31.26 -2.40 -23.51
C THR A 57 -30.40 -1.13 -23.59
N GLN A 58 -30.36 -0.56 -24.79
CA GLN A 58 -29.76 0.75 -25.03
C GLN A 58 -30.55 1.82 -24.26
N GLU A 59 -30.02 2.33 -23.20
CA GLU A 59 -30.29 3.68 -22.74
C GLU A 59 -29.02 4.50 -22.90
N ASN A 60 -29.13 5.45 -23.83
CA ASN A 60 -28.11 6.41 -24.16
C ASN A 60 -28.04 7.48 -23.06
N SER A 61 -27.36 7.17 -21.97
CA SER A 61 -26.92 8.16 -20.99
C SER A 61 -25.43 8.34 -21.21
N THR A 62 -25.08 9.52 -21.71
CA THR A 62 -23.68 10.02 -21.68
C THR A 62 -23.31 10.29 -20.21
N GLU A 63 -23.21 9.26 -19.40
CA GLU A 63 -22.46 9.31 -18.17
C GLU A 63 -21.00 9.37 -18.60
N THR A 64 -20.40 10.52 -18.39
CA THR A 64 -18.94 10.65 -18.32
C THR A 64 -18.51 9.62 -17.27
N GLU A 65 -17.99 8.47 -17.71
CA GLU A 65 -17.40 7.47 -16.81
C GLU A 65 -16.36 8.21 -15.97
N LYS A 66 -16.74 8.47 -14.73
CA LYS A 66 -15.83 9.08 -13.76
C LYS A 66 -14.77 8.03 -13.49
N SER A 67 -13.64 8.16 -14.17
CA SER A 67 -12.51 7.25 -13.98
C SER A 67 -12.17 7.20 -12.49
N GLU A 68 -12.09 6.01 -11.95
CA GLU A 68 -11.80 5.80 -10.54
C GLU A 68 -10.37 6.27 -10.26
N GLU A 69 -10.21 7.05 -9.20
CA GLU A 69 -8.92 7.62 -8.80
C GLU A 69 -8.38 6.94 -7.56
N PHE A 70 -7.09 6.73 -7.57
CA PHE A 70 -6.33 6.08 -6.52
C PHE A 70 -5.16 6.97 -6.07
N LEU A 71 -4.80 6.89 -4.81
CA LEU A 71 -3.53 7.40 -4.34
C LEU A 71 -2.45 6.35 -4.58
N LEU A 72 -1.39 6.70 -5.28
CA LEU A 72 -0.22 5.86 -5.45
C LEU A 72 0.56 5.81 -4.13
N THR A 73 0.66 4.64 -3.52
CA THR A 73 1.34 4.46 -2.23
C THR A 73 2.74 3.89 -2.36
N ALA A 74 3.00 3.08 -3.41
CA ALA A 74 4.34 2.62 -3.72
C ALA A 74 4.47 2.23 -5.21
N VAL A 75 5.70 2.28 -5.72
CA VAL A 75 6.09 1.75 -7.03
C VAL A 75 7.21 0.75 -6.82
N ASP A 76 6.96 -0.51 -7.09
CA ASP A 76 7.97 -1.57 -7.07
C ASP A 76 8.43 -1.85 -8.50
N GLN A 77 9.63 -1.33 -8.83
CA GLN A 77 10.22 -1.52 -10.17
C GLN A 77 10.80 -2.93 -10.36
N ILE A 78 11.08 -3.66 -9.29
CA ILE A 78 11.62 -5.02 -9.37
C ILE A 78 10.49 -6.01 -9.65
N GLN A 79 9.36 -5.85 -8.96
CA GLN A 79 8.17 -6.67 -9.17
C GLN A 79 7.26 -6.11 -10.26
N GLU A 80 7.63 -4.98 -10.87
CA GLU A 80 6.82 -4.27 -11.87
C GLU A 80 5.39 -4.06 -11.40
N SER A 81 5.20 -3.46 -10.20
CA SER A 81 3.88 -3.25 -9.61
C SER A 81 3.67 -1.86 -9.03
N LEU A 82 2.41 -1.40 -9.06
CA LEU A 82 1.92 -0.20 -8.41
C LEU A 82 1.08 -0.62 -7.19
N GLN A 83 1.34 -0.02 -6.04
CA GLN A 83 0.45 -0.12 -4.87
C GLN A 83 -0.41 1.13 -4.83
N LEU A 84 -1.72 0.94 -4.77
CA LEU A 84 -2.71 1.99 -4.90
C LEU A 84 -3.70 1.93 -3.72
N TYR A 85 -4.00 3.08 -3.14
CA TYR A 85 -5.02 3.21 -2.11
C TYR A 85 -6.26 3.88 -2.70
N ARG A 86 -7.43 3.26 -2.51
CA ARG A 86 -8.70 3.77 -2.98
C ARG A 86 -9.47 4.43 -1.82
N TYR A 87 -9.71 5.73 -1.94
CA TYR A 87 -10.43 6.47 -0.88
C TYR A 87 -11.89 6.05 -0.71
N ALA A 88 -12.52 5.48 -1.75
CA ALA A 88 -13.93 5.10 -1.71
C ALA A 88 -14.25 3.99 -0.70
N ASP A 89 -13.31 3.08 -0.46
CA ASP A 89 -13.48 1.94 0.43
C ASP A 89 -12.34 1.78 1.45
N GLY A 90 -11.30 2.62 1.38
CA GLY A 90 -10.14 2.54 2.27
C GLY A 90 -9.22 1.33 2.02
N MET A 91 -9.32 0.72 0.83
CA MET A 91 -8.60 -0.52 0.50
C MET A 91 -7.32 -0.24 -0.29
N GLU A 92 -6.33 -1.09 -0.10
CA GLU A 92 -5.11 -1.13 -0.90
C GLU A 92 -5.23 -2.16 -2.01
N TYR A 93 -4.74 -1.79 -3.20
CA TYR A 93 -4.75 -2.60 -4.41
C TYR A 93 -3.35 -2.68 -4.97
N ARG A 94 -2.99 -3.83 -5.54
CA ARG A 94 -1.74 -4.00 -6.27
C ARG A 94 -2.04 -4.34 -7.72
N TYR A 95 -1.50 -3.55 -8.63
CA TYR A 95 -1.60 -3.77 -10.07
C TYR A 95 -0.21 -4.01 -10.64
N TYR A 96 -0.10 -5.04 -11.46
CA TYR A 96 1.14 -5.33 -12.17
C TYR A 96 1.15 -4.60 -13.50
N TYR A 97 2.34 -4.14 -13.91
CA TYR A 97 2.54 -3.51 -15.20
C TYR A 97 3.64 -4.26 -15.97
N GLY A 98 3.71 -4.07 -17.28
CA GLY A 98 4.70 -4.71 -18.15
C GLY A 98 5.12 -3.80 -19.28
N THR A 99 5.85 -4.35 -20.25
CA THR A 99 6.35 -3.60 -21.42
C THR A 99 5.25 -3.00 -22.28
N GLY A 100 4.04 -3.54 -22.24
CA GLY A 100 2.84 -3.05 -22.93
C GLY A 100 2.11 -1.94 -22.22
N THR A 101 2.36 -1.73 -20.92
CA THR A 101 1.68 -0.72 -20.12
C THR A 101 2.06 0.69 -20.57
N ARG A 102 1.07 1.54 -20.71
CA ARG A 102 1.26 2.95 -21.11
C ARG A 102 1.09 3.83 -19.89
N PHE A 103 2.10 4.64 -19.60
CA PHE A 103 2.07 5.63 -18.54
C PHE A 103 1.91 7.03 -19.12
N TYR A 104 1.07 7.85 -18.49
CA TYR A 104 0.79 9.22 -18.93
C TYR A 104 0.92 10.21 -17.78
N ASP A 105 1.47 11.37 -18.08
CA ASP A 105 1.45 12.50 -17.16
C ASP A 105 0.05 13.15 -17.08
N LYS A 106 -0.11 14.13 -16.20
CA LYS A 106 -1.39 14.85 -16.03
C LYS A 106 -1.86 15.61 -17.28
N TYR A 107 -0.98 15.81 -18.26
CA TYR A 107 -1.30 16.50 -19.53
C TYR A 107 -1.62 15.50 -20.65
N GLY A 108 -1.55 14.21 -20.37
CA GLY A 108 -1.79 13.14 -21.35
C GLY A 108 -0.59 12.79 -22.21
N ASN A 109 0.62 13.31 -21.91
CA ASN A 109 1.84 12.91 -22.61
C ASN A 109 2.36 11.58 -22.05
N ARG A 110 2.95 10.76 -22.91
CA ARG A 110 3.64 9.53 -22.45
C ARG A 110 4.81 9.89 -21.54
N THR A 111 4.92 9.17 -20.43
CA THR A 111 5.97 9.34 -19.43
C THR A 111 6.50 7.99 -18.97
N PRO A 112 7.74 7.87 -18.50
CA PRO A 112 8.23 6.63 -17.91
C PRO A 112 7.56 6.39 -16.54
N VAL A 113 7.53 5.12 -16.11
CA VAL A 113 7.00 4.73 -14.79
C VAL A 113 7.74 5.43 -13.63
N THR A 114 9.01 5.81 -13.84
CA THR A 114 9.80 6.56 -12.85
C THR A 114 9.26 7.96 -12.53
N SER A 115 8.32 8.47 -13.33
CA SER A 115 7.60 9.72 -13.02
C SER A 115 6.41 9.49 -12.07
N PHE A 116 6.08 8.24 -11.79
CA PHE A 116 5.05 7.86 -10.83
C PHE A 116 5.68 7.74 -9.45
N GLU A 117 5.39 8.68 -8.59
CA GLU A 117 5.95 8.74 -7.23
C GLU A 117 4.84 8.54 -6.20
N PRO A 118 5.14 7.89 -5.06
CA PRO A 118 4.19 7.79 -3.95
C PRO A 118 3.62 9.16 -3.57
N GLY A 119 2.33 9.20 -3.29
CA GLY A 119 1.59 10.43 -2.99
C GLY A 119 0.88 11.05 -4.19
N LEU A 120 1.14 10.63 -5.42
CA LEU A 120 0.40 11.12 -6.60
C LEU A 120 -0.99 10.49 -6.67
N LEU A 121 -1.95 11.27 -7.16
CA LEU A 121 -3.26 10.76 -7.53
C LEU A 121 -3.20 10.24 -8.95
N VAL A 122 -3.67 9.02 -9.17
CA VAL A 122 -3.61 8.35 -10.47
C VAL A 122 -4.95 7.72 -10.84
N THR A 123 -5.20 7.59 -12.13
CA THR A 123 -6.26 6.74 -12.68
C THR A 123 -5.63 5.56 -13.39
N ILE A 124 -6.32 4.43 -13.39
CA ILE A 124 -5.88 3.21 -14.07
C ILE A 124 -6.86 2.84 -15.17
N GLY A 125 -6.35 2.25 -16.25
CA GLY A 125 -7.15 1.64 -17.30
C GLY A 125 -7.50 0.19 -16.99
N ASP A 126 -7.90 -0.53 -18.03
CA ASP A 126 -8.23 -1.94 -17.93
C ASP A 126 -7.00 -2.80 -17.59
N VAL A 127 -7.29 -3.98 -17.07
CA VAL A 127 -6.32 -5.06 -16.89
C VAL A 127 -6.51 -6.04 -18.03
N ASP A 128 -5.44 -6.48 -18.67
CA ASP A 128 -5.50 -7.45 -19.74
C ASP A 128 -5.79 -8.89 -19.25
N SER A 129 -5.84 -9.84 -20.16
CA SER A 129 -6.11 -11.25 -19.84
C SER A 129 -5.03 -11.92 -18.96
N GLU A 130 -3.85 -11.34 -18.87
CA GLU A 130 -2.73 -11.81 -18.03
C GLU A 130 -2.69 -11.14 -16.66
N GLY A 131 -3.61 -10.21 -16.40
CA GLY A 131 -3.66 -9.44 -15.16
C GLY A 131 -2.72 -8.22 -15.16
N ILE A 132 -2.23 -7.81 -16.34
CA ILE A 132 -1.31 -6.68 -16.50
C ILE A 132 -2.10 -5.42 -16.86
N LEU A 133 -1.76 -4.33 -16.19
CA LEU A 133 -2.36 -3.02 -16.41
C LEU A 133 -2.07 -2.50 -17.83
N THR A 134 -3.09 -2.05 -18.55
CA THR A 134 -2.93 -1.52 -19.91
C THR A 134 -2.44 -0.08 -19.90
N GLU A 135 -2.91 0.72 -18.95
CA GLU A 135 -2.45 2.10 -18.79
C GLU A 135 -2.64 2.63 -17.37
N ALA A 136 -1.81 3.59 -17.01
CA ALA A 136 -1.96 4.42 -15.82
C ALA A 136 -1.70 5.90 -16.17
N ARG A 137 -2.41 6.81 -15.52
CA ARG A 137 -2.32 8.24 -15.76
C ARG A 137 -2.26 9.01 -14.44
N ILE A 138 -1.37 9.98 -14.35
CA ILE A 138 -1.39 10.96 -13.25
C ILE A 138 -2.64 11.82 -13.41
N SER A 139 -3.46 11.92 -12.35
CA SER A 139 -4.70 12.70 -12.38
C SER A 139 -4.41 14.20 -12.49
N ASP A 140 -5.22 14.90 -13.27
CA ASP A 140 -5.23 16.35 -13.36
C ASP A 140 -6.20 17.02 -12.37
N GLN A 141 -6.94 16.19 -11.58
CA GLN A 141 -7.94 16.68 -10.62
C GLN A 141 -7.34 17.05 -9.26
N ALA A 142 -6.05 16.82 -9.06
CA ALA A 142 -5.34 17.15 -7.84
C ALA A 142 -4.38 18.32 -8.06
N TRP A 143 -4.33 19.22 -7.07
CA TRP A 143 -3.22 20.17 -6.98
C TRP A 143 -2.04 19.52 -6.26
N VAL A 144 -0.84 19.93 -6.63
CA VAL A 144 0.41 19.50 -6.01
C VAL A 144 1.21 20.74 -5.63
N TYR A 145 1.68 20.80 -4.39
CA TYR A 145 2.63 21.79 -3.93
C TYR A 145 3.92 21.08 -3.51
N ASP A 146 4.99 21.39 -4.21
CA ASP A 146 6.32 20.81 -3.94
C ASP A 146 7.25 21.80 -3.24
N ASN A 147 8.27 21.25 -2.59
CA ASN A 147 9.32 22.03 -1.92
C ASN A 147 8.78 22.99 -0.83
N ILE A 148 7.78 22.54 -0.09
CA ILE A 148 7.22 23.32 1.02
C ILE A 148 8.15 23.22 2.21
N THR A 149 8.82 24.33 2.56
CA THR A 149 9.69 24.44 3.72
C THR A 149 9.10 25.28 4.86
N ARG A 150 7.95 25.93 4.60
CA ARG A 150 7.24 26.74 5.60
C ARG A 150 5.80 26.27 5.72
N PHE A 151 5.52 25.57 6.77
CA PHE A 151 4.18 25.05 7.08
C PHE A 151 3.97 25.05 8.60
N SER A 152 2.74 24.83 9.01
CA SER A 152 2.43 24.51 10.41
C SER A 152 1.24 23.58 10.49
N VAL A 153 1.35 22.56 11.33
CA VAL A 153 0.28 21.61 11.63
C VAL A 153 -0.50 22.11 12.83
N ASN A 154 -1.83 22.15 12.74
CA ASN A 154 -2.72 22.40 13.85
C ASN A 154 -3.59 21.16 14.06
N PRO A 155 -3.23 20.26 14.98
CA PRO A 155 -3.96 19.01 15.20
C PRO A 155 -5.33 19.22 15.84
N ASP A 156 -5.56 20.32 16.58
CA ASP A 156 -6.85 20.57 17.19
C ASP A 156 -7.94 20.96 16.16
N LEU A 157 -7.54 21.40 14.98
CA LEU A 157 -8.41 21.82 13.88
C LEU A 157 -8.28 20.93 12.65
N ASP A 158 -7.47 19.89 12.67
CA ASP A 158 -7.12 19.04 11.54
C ASP A 158 -6.68 19.85 10.31
N MET A 159 -5.76 20.79 10.53
CA MET A 159 -5.35 21.74 9.50
C MET A 159 -3.83 21.79 9.32
N LEU A 160 -3.42 21.81 8.05
CA LEU A 160 -2.08 22.18 7.61
C LEU A 160 -2.13 23.57 6.99
N LYS A 161 -1.32 24.48 7.52
CA LYS A 161 -1.12 25.80 6.94
C LYS A 161 0.12 25.79 6.05
N ILE A 162 -0.03 26.25 4.80
CA ILE A 162 1.06 26.42 3.83
C ILE A 162 1.01 27.86 3.34
N GLY A 163 1.99 28.67 3.68
CA GLY A 163 1.94 30.12 3.43
C GLY A 163 0.71 30.75 4.09
N ASP A 164 -0.15 31.40 3.27
CA ASP A 164 -1.44 31.95 3.74
C ASP A 164 -2.60 30.99 3.60
N GLY A 165 -2.39 29.86 2.91
CA GLY A 165 -3.39 28.81 2.68
C GLY A 165 -3.61 27.96 3.92
N LYS A 166 -4.88 27.55 4.12
CA LYS A 166 -5.29 26.60 5.15
C LYS A 166 -5.98 25.43 4.49
N TYR A 167 -5.48 24.25 4.74
CA TYR A 167 -5.95 23.00 4.13
C TYR A 167 -6.34 22.02 5.22
N ARG A 168 -7.42 21.30 5.01
CA ARG A 168 -7.88 20.26 5.94
C ARG A 168 -7.18 18.95 5.63
N TYR A 169 -6.87 18.18 6.67
CA TYR A 169 -6.54 16.78 6.57
C TYR A 169 -7.55 15.95 7.39
N THR A 170 -7.60 14.65 7.15
CA THR A 170 -8.46 13.69 7.83
C THR A 170 -7.63 12.47 8.22
N ASP A 171 -8.23 11.53 8.92
CA ASP A 171 -7.61 10.24 9.25
C ASP A 171 -7.23 9.44 7.99
N ASP A 172 -7.90 9.70 6.85
CA ASP A 172 -7.58 9.10 5.56
C ASP A 172 -6.41 9.77 4.85
N THR A 173 -5.92 10.90 5.35
CA THR A 173 -4.76 11.57 4.76
C THR A 173 -3.50 10.74 5.01
N ILE A 174 -2.82 10.35 3.94
CA ILE A 174 -1.63 9.51 4.04
C ILE A 174 -0.38 10.38 4.07
N VAL A 175 0.45 10.19 5.08
CA VAL A 175 1.72 10.92 5.25
C VAL A 175 2.88 9.95 5.10
N PHE A 176 3.83 10.28 4.21
CA PHE A 176 5.01 9.46 3.93
C PHE A 176 6.30 10.16 4.37
N SER A 177 7.22 9.40 4.94
CA SER A 177 8.62 9.80 5.12
C SER A 177 9.50 8.68 4.56
N GLY A 178 10.03 8.87 3.35
CA GLY A 178 10.57 7.79 2.54
C GLY A 178 9.48 6.74 2.24
N ASP A 179 9.77 5.48 2.55
CA ASP A 179 8.84 4.35 2.35
C ASP A 179 7.93 4.09 3.57
N LYS A 180 7.97 4.95 4.59
CA LYS A 180 7.20 4.76 5.82
C LYS A 180 6.01 5.68 5.90
N ARG A 181 4.87 5.15 6.33
CA ARG A 181 3.73 5.97 6.76
C ARG A 181 4.01 6.51 8.17
N ILE A 182 3.74 7.79 8.35
CA ILE A 182 3.85 8.51 9.63
C ILE A 182 2.55 9.28 9.89
N GLN A 183 2.43 9.89 11.06
CA GLN A 183 1.29 10.75 11.38
C GLN A 183 1.57 12.20 10.95
N MET A 184 0.51 12.98 10.73
CA MET A 184 0.64 14.41 10.43
C MET A 184 1.37 15.16 11.56
N THR A 185 1.22 14.71 12.80
CA THR A 185 1.87 15.28 14.01
C THR A 185 3.35 14.94 14.12
N ASP A 186 3.86 14.00 13.31
CA ASP A 186 5.29 13.66 13.29
C ASP A 186 6.10 14.60 12.39
N LEU A 187 5.40 15.44 11.60
CA LEU A 187 6.06 16.46 10.78
C LEU A 187 6.73 17.51 11.64
N SER A 188 7.94 17.91 11.28
CA SER A 188 8.78 18.87 11.99
C SER A 188 9.11 20.10 11.12
N ASP A 189 9.42 21.22 11.78
CA ASP A 189 9.71 22.51 11.10
C ASP A 189 10.91 22.45 10.13
N GLY A 190 11.75 21.40 10.23
CA GLY A 190 12.90 21.20 9.35
C GLY A 190 12.59 20.39 8.09
N ASP A 191 11.38 19.83 7.98
CA ASP A 191 11.02 19.00 6.86
C ASP A 191 10.75 19.83 5.60
N THR A 192 11.00 19.23 4.45
CA THR A 192 10.54 19.72 3.15
C THR A 192 9.40 18.81 2.70
N LEU A 193 8.27 19.39 2.32
CA LEU A 193 7.08 18.63 1.97
C LEU A 193 6.73 18.74 0.49
N SER A 194 6.22 17.64 -0.06
CA SER A 194 5.34 17.62 -1.22
C SER A 194 3.93 17.28 -0.75
N VAL A 195 2.95 18.11 -1.09
CA VAL A 195 1.57 18.00 -0.61
C VAL A 195 0.63 17.89 -1.81
N VAL A 196 -0.19 16.86 -1.78
CA VAL A 196 -1.22 16.60 -2.82
C VAL A 196 -2.60 16.75 -2.21
N GLY A 197 -3.48 17.41 -2.92
CA GLY A 197 -4.84 17.61 -2.41
C GLY A 197 -5.85 17.94 -3.51
N ARG A 198 -7.10 18.04 -3.09
CA ARG A 198 -8.23 18.46 -3.93
C ARG A 198 -9.05 19.49 -3.18
N ASP A 199 -9.45 20.56 -3.86
CA ASP A 199 -10.12 21.71 -3.25
C ASP A 199 -9.31 22.23 -2.04
N LYS A 200 -9.82 22.09 -0.83
CA LYS A 200 -9.15 22.46 0.41
C LYS A 200 -8.76 21.27 1.28
N ASN A 201 -8.86 20.06 0.73
CA ASN A 201 -8.55 18.83 1.45
C ASN A 201 -7.20 18.26 1.00
N ILE A 202 -6.39 17.89 1.96
CA ILE A 202 -5.13 17.20 1.72
C ILE A 202 -5.43 15.70 1.58
N LEU A 203 -4.90 15.10 0.53
CA LEU A 203 -4.98 13.67 0.27
C LEU A 203 -3.71 12.96 0.73
N ALA A 204 -2.55 13.54 0.40
CA ALA A 204 -1.28 12.99 0.81
C ALA A 204 -0.24 14.07 1.12
N VAL A 205 0.70 13.75 2.00
CA VAL A 205 1.89 14.55 2.31
C VAL A 205 3.11 13.64 2.22
N ARG A 206 4.16 14.09 1.57
CA ARG A 206 5.44 13.39 1.50
C ARG A 206 6.55 14.30 2.02
N VAL A 207 7.36 13.79 2.94
CA VAL A 207 8.62 14.39 3.36
C VAL A 207 9.68 14.05 2.30
N THR A 208 10.34 15.07 1.71
CA THR A 208 11.30 14.95 0.60
C THR A 208 12.72 15.33 1.02
#